data_d09f0cd8dd67303b3767c6dc095fe50a
#
_entry.id   d09f0cd8dd67303b3767c6dc095fe50a
#
_cell.length_a   1.000
_cell.length_b   1.000
_cell.length_c   1.000
_cell.angle_alpha   90.00
_cell.angle_beta   90.00
_cell.angle_gamma   90.00
#
_symmetry.space_group_name_H-M   'P 1'
#
loop_
_entity.id
_entity.type
_entity.pdbx_description
1 polymer ?
#
loop_
_entity_poly.entity_id
_entity_poly.type
_entity_poly.pdbx_seq_one_letter_code
_entity_poly.pdbx_strand_id
1 'polypeptide(L)'
;KEQLERKIEADKPNLLILDNLMAFDIRSLSENKFEAQTAFTWSLHEMAQKYDIHIIFVAHPRKAMGFLRLDDISGTADIGNAVDNAFIIHRVNNDFVRLTKQMFGWKDDDPLYSADNVIEIAKDRDGGLQDYFIPLYYEKESKRLKNSFAENKIYGWNKQNDGFKSIDQMEIPFDM
;
A
#
# COMPACT_ATOMS: atom_id res chain seq x y z
N LYS A 1 1.26 1.98 21.49
CA LYS A 1 0.72 0.62 21.40
C LYS A 1 -0.65 0.54 22.10
N GLU A 2 -0.73 0.77 23.40
CA GLU A 2 -1.96 0.65 24.20
C GLU A 2 -3.16 1.47 23.66
N GLN A 3 -2.93 2.70 23.20
CA GLN A 3 -3.99 3.53 22.63
C GLN A 3 -4.58 2.92 21.35
N LEU A 4 -3.72 2.32 20.51
CA LEU A 4 -4.13 1.67 19.29
C LEU A 4 -4.93 0.40 19.60
N GLU A 5 -4.49 -0.41 20.56
CA GLU A 5 -5.21 -1.61 21.01
C GLU A 5 -6.60 -1.25 21.55
N ARG A 6 -6.69 -0.24 22.42
CA ARG A 6 -7.99 0.24 22.94
C ARG A 6 -8.94 0.68 21.81
N LYS A 7 -8.39 1.32 20.77
CA LYS A 7 -9.19 1.76 19.63
C LYS A 7 -9.69 0.56 18.81
N ILE A 8 -8.83 -0.42 18.57
CA ILE A 8 -9.20 -1.67 17.89
C ILE A 8 -10.29 -2.41 18.68
N GLU A 9 -10.15 -2.52 20.00
CA GLU A 9 -11.13 -3.19 20.86
C GLU A 9 -12.49 -2.48 20.88
N ALA A 10 -12.49 -1.14 20.84
CA ALA A 10 -13.70 -0.35 20.84
C ALA A 10 -14.43 -0.39 19.49
N ASP A 11 -13.70 -0.23 18.38
CA ASP A 11 -14.29 -0.05 17.05
C ASP A 11 -14.43 -1.37 16.28
N LYS A 12 -13.69 -2.40 16.67
CA LYS A 12 -13.68 -3.74 16.03
C LYS A 12 -13.58 -3.68 14.49
N PRO A 13 -12.58 -2.97 13.93
CA PRO A 13 -12.45 -2.85 12.49
C PRO A 13 -12.01 -4.18 11.87
N ASN A 14 -12.43 -4.45 10.63
CA ASN A 14 -11.86 -5.54 9.83
C ASN A 14 -10.57 -5.11 9.11
N LEU A 15 -10.43 -3.80 8.87
CA LEU A 15 -9.28 -3.20 8.21
C LEU A 15 -8.85 -1.95 8.97
N LEU A 16 -7.56 -1.86 9.28
CA LEU A 16 -6.93 -0.69 9.87
C LEU A 16 -5.87 -0.13 8.91
N ILE A 17 -5.98 1.14 8.57
CA ILE A 17 -5.00 1.84 7.73
C ILE A 17 -4.26 2.87 8.57
N LEU A 18 -2.93 2.78 8.60
CA LEU A 18 -2.03 3.67 9.32
C LEU A 18 -1.17 4.46 8.33
N ASP A 19 -1.48 5.72 8.12
CA ASP A 19 -0.72 6.64 7.26
C ASP A 19 -0.15 7.77 8.10
N ASN A 20 1.14 7.85 8.33
CA ASN A 20 2.20 6.93 7.94
C ASN A 20 3.03 6.52 9.16
N LEU A 21 3.97 5.57 9.02
CA LEU A 21 4.83 5.07 10.10
C LEU A 21 5.57 6.20 10.86
N MET A 22 5.94 7.28 10.15
CA MET A 22 6.69 8.40 10.72
C MET A 22 5.84 9.30 11.64
N ALA A 23 4.52 9.21 11.55
CA ALA A 23 3.59 10.01 12.37
C ALA A 23 3.42 9.46 13.79
N PHE A 24 3.85 8.23 14.04
CA PHE A 24 3.73 7.62 15.36
C PHE A 24 4.90 7.96 16.27
N ASP A 25 4.61 8.36 17.51
CA ASP A 25 5.63 8.50 18.55
C ASP A 25 5.96 7.12 19.13
N ILE A 26 7.02 6.53 18.58
CA ILE A 26 7.51 5.20 18.93
C ILE A 26 8.77 5.24 19.80
N ARG A 27 9.20 6.41 20.26
CA ARG A 27 10.43 6.59 21.06
C ARG A 27 10.42 5.81 22.37
N SER A 28 9.23 5.48 22.88
CA SER A 28 9.08 4.64 24.07
C SER A 28 9.47 3.18 23.87
N LEU A 29 9.64 2.73 22.63
CA LEU A 29 9.98 1.34 22.31
C LEU A 29 11.50 1.09 22.25
N SER A 30 12.29 2.10 21.89
CA SER A 30 13.75 2.08 21.91
C SER A 30 14.29 3.50 21.74
N GLU A 31 15.48 3.77 22.31
CA GLU A 31 16.24 5.00 22.05
C GLU A 31 16.73 5.05 20.59
N ASN A 32 16.99 3.89 20.00
CA ASN A 32 17.32 3.76 18.59
C ASN A 32 16.03 3.80 17.75
N LYS A 33 15.88 4.84 16.94
CA LYS A 33 14.72 5.03 16.06
C LYS A 33 14.43 3.82 15.17
N PHE A 34 15.43 3.14 14.68
CA PHE A 34 15.27 2.00 13.77
C PHE A 34 14.78 0.76 14.49
N GLU A 35 15.33 0.49 15.66
CA GLU A 35 14.84 -0.58 16.54
C GLU A 35 13.39 -0.32 16.97
N ALA A 36 13.07 0.93 17.31
CA ALA A 36 11.71 1.32 17.66
C ALA A 36 10.73 1.09 16.50
N GLN A 37 11.12 1.40 15.26
CA GLN A 37 10.31 1.13 14.07
C GLN A 37 10.09 -0.36 13.83
N THR A 38 11.15 -1.15 13.96
CA THR A 38 11.08 -2.62 13.87
C THR A 38 10.17 -3.20 14.94
N ALA A 39 10.36 -2.82 16.21
CA ALA A 39 9.52 -3.27 17.32
C ALA A 39 8.04 -2.87 17.13
N PHE A 40 7.78 -1.67 16.62
CA PHE A 40 6.43 -1.24 16.31
C PHE A 40 5.80 -2.08 15.22
N THR A 41 6.51 -2.35 14.11
CA THR A 41 6.03 -3.19 13.03
C THR A 41 5.68 -4.60 13.49
N TRP A 42 6.55 -5.22 14.31
CA TRP A 42 6.24 -6.51 14.93
C TRP A 42 4.99 -6.44 15.80
N SER A 43 4.82 -5.36 16.57
CA SER A 43 3.61 -5.19 17.38
C SER A 43 2.34 -5.05 16.54
N LEU A 44 2.40 -4.47 15.34
CA LEU A 44 1.27 -4.43 14.40
C LEU A 44 0.94 -5.83 13.87
N HIS A 45 1.96 -6.63 13.55
CA HIS A 45 1.77 -8.01 13.13
C HIS A 45 1.07 -8.84 14.22
N GLU A 46 1.53 -8.73 15.49
CA GLU A 46 0.88 -9.37 16.64
C GLU A 46 -0.58 -8.92 16.81
N MET A 47 -0.86 -7.62 16.65
CA MET A 47 -2.23 -7.09 16.73
C MET A 47 -3.11 -7.62 15.62
N ALA A 48 -2.60 -7.70 14.37
CA ALA A 48 -3.35 -8.25 13.26
C ALA A 48 -3.81 -9.69 13.55
N GLN A 49 -2.92 -10.51 14.08
CA GLN A 49 -3.24 -11.89 14.47
C GLN A 49 -4.19 -11.96 15.67
N LYS A 50 -3.90 -11.16 16.73
CA LYS A 50 -4.70 -11.18 17.98
C LYS A 50 -6.14 -10.80 17.77
N TYR A 51 -6.40 -9.80 16.92
CA TYR A 51 -7.72 -9.23 16.70
C TYR A 51 -8.39 -9.71 15.41
N ASP A 52 -7.73 -10.59 14.65
CA ASP A 52 -8.19 -11.07 13.34
C ASP A 52 -8.57 -9.93 12.39
N ILE A 53 -7.65 -8.96 12.24
CA ILE A 53 -7.83 -7.78 11.40
C ILE A 53 -6.70 -7.67 10.37
N HIS A 54 -7.01 -7.03 9.25
CA HIS A 54 -5.99 -6.64 8.28
C HIS A 54 -5.42 -5.25 8.62
N ILE A 55 -4.08 -5.14 8.68
CA ILE A 55 -3.41 -3.85 8.94
C ILE A 55 -2.58 -3.46 7.72
N ILE A 56 -2.89 -2.30 7.15
CA ILE A 56 -2.08 -1.64 6.13
C ILE A 56 -1.37 -0.46 6.77
N PHE A 57 -0.06 -0.40 6.71
CA PHE A 57 0.66 0.80 7.10
C PHE A 57 1.51 1.35 5.96
N VAL A 58 1.52 2.68 5.86
CA VAL A 58 2.27 3.42 4.85
C VAL A 58 3.63 3.81 5.42
N ALA A 59 4.69 3.54 4.68
CA ALA A 59 6.04 3.95 5.02
C ALA A 59 6.65 4.75 3.88
N HIS A 60 7.38 5.81 4.23
CA HIS A 60 8.16 6.55 3.24
C HIS A 60 9.58 5.99 3.17
N PRO A 61 10.14 5.84 1.97
CA PRO A 61 11.52 5.43 1.83
C PRO A 61 12.44 6.48 2.43
N ARG A 62 13.62 6.06 2.85
CA ARG A 62 14.74 6.98 3.03
C ARG A 62 15.03 7.66 1.69
N LYS A 63 15.82 8.73 1.69
CA LYS A 63 16.32 9.34 0.45
C LYS A 63 17.05 8.27 -0.38
N ALA A 64 16.26 7.44 -1.07
CA ALA A 64 16.80 6.44 -1.97
C ALA A 64 17.27 7.16 -3.24
N MET A 65 18.55 7.05 -3.51
CA MET A 65 19.10 7.44 -4.80
C MET A 65 19.03 6.21 -5.69
N GLY A 66 17.92 6.03 -6.41
CA GLY A 66 17.80 4.87 -7.29
C GLY A 66 16.42 4.23 -7.32
N PHE A 67 16.39 2.98 -7.78
CA PHE A 67 15.19 2.15 -7.80
C PHE A 67 14.88 1.70 -6.36
N LEU A 68 13.66 2.01 -5.88
CA LEU A 68 13.24 1.65 -4.53
C LEU A 68 13.13 0.13 -4.38
N ARG A 69 13.67 -0.36 -3.28
CA ARG A 69 13.57 -1.77 -2.89
C ARG A 69 12.98 -1.88 -1.48
N LEU A 70 12.60 -3.09 -1.11
CA LEU A 70 12.04 -3.35 0.22
C LEU A 70 12.97 -2.88 1.36
N ASP A 71 14.29 -3.01 1.16
CA ASP A 71 15.31 -2.60 2.13
C ASP A 71 15.47 -1.07 2.25
N ASP A 72 14.92 -0.30 1.30
CA ASP A 72 14.91 1.17 1.34
C ASP A 72 13.82 1.74 2.25
N ILE A 73 12.92 0.90 2.76
CA ILE A 73 11.95 1.31 3.77
C ILE A 73 12.73 1.81 4.97
N SER A 74 12.34 2.98 5.46
CA SER A 74 13.00 3.65 6.59
C SER A 74 13.18 2.68 7.77
N GLY A 75 14.42 2.37 8.11
CA GLY A 75 14.72 1.57 9.30
C GLY A 75 15.77 0.51 9.07
N THR A 76 15.35 -0.70 9.00
CA THR A 76 16.18 -1.89 8.85
C THR A 76 15.49 -2.86 7.88
N ALA A 77 16.24 -3.79 7.32
CA ALA A 77 15.71 -4.94 6.59
C ALA A 77 14.66 -5.73 7.41
N ASP A 78 14.70 -5.58 8.74
CA ASP A 78 13.79 -6.25 9.67
C ASP A 78 12.32 -5.83 9.51
N ILE A 79 12.03 -4.59 9.06
CA ILE A 79 10.66 -4.18 8.74
C ILE A 79 10.11 -5.04 7.61
N GLY A 80 10.91 -5.26 6.57
CA GLY A 80 10.54 -6.17 5.48
C GLY A 80 10.28 -7.60 5.95
N ASN A 81 11.00 -8.05 6.97
CA ASN A 81 10.79 -9.39 7.57
C ASN A 81 9.48 -9.49 8.36
N ALA A 82 9.07 -8.40 9.03
CA ALA A 82 7.90 -8.37 9.90
C ALA A 82 6.55 -8.32 9.16
N VAL A 83 6.53 -7.91 7.88
CA VAL A 83 5.29 -7.83 7.09
C VAL A 83 5.08 -9.09 6.26
N ASP A 84 3.80 -9.43 5.99
CA ASP A 84 3.44 -10.56 5.13
C ASP A 84 3.46 -10.14 3.66
N ASN A 85 2.98 -8.94 3.37
CA ASN A 85 2.95 -8.38 2.03
C ASN A 85 3.60 -7.00 2.01
N ALA A 86 4.31 -6.69 0.92
CA ALA A 86 4.90 -5.37 0.71
C ALA A 86 4.69 -4.92 -0.74
N PHE A 87 4.16 -3.70 -0.88
CA PHE A 87 3.94 -3.06 -2.17
C PHE A 87 4.77 -1.79 -2.26
N ILE A 88 5.43 -1.58 -3.39
CA ILE A 88 6.17 -0.36 -3.67
C ILE A 88 5.51 0.35 -4.85
N ILE A 89 5.23 1.65 -4.69
CA ILE A 89 4.67 2.46 -5.77
C ILE A 89 5.81 3.26 -6.40
N HIS A 90 6.10 2.95 -7.66
CA HIS A 90 7.07 3.66 -8.47
C HIS A 90 6.36 4.64 -9.39
N ARG A 91 6.94 5.83 -9.56
CA ARG A 91 6.55 6.74 -10.63
C ARG A 91 7.35 6.39 -11.88
N VAL A 92 6.68 6.22 -13.00
CA VAL A 92 7.35 6.00 -14.29
C VAL A 92 7.91 7.33 -14.78
N ASN A 93 9.23 7.43 -14.77
CA ASN A 93 10.00 8.58 -15.25
C ASN A 93 11.31 8.09 -15.89
N ASN A 94 12.12 9.00 -16.38
CA ASN A 94 13.39 8.66 -17.04
C ASN A 94 14.33 7.83 -16.15
N ASP A 95 14.35 8.09 -14.84
CA ASP A 95 15.17 7.31 -13.91
C ASP A 95 14.62 5.90 -13.73
N PHE A 96 13.31 5.74 -13.60
CA PHE A 96 12.68 4.43 -13.54
C PHE A 96 13.02 3.60 -14.78
N VAL A 97 12.83 4.18 -15.98
CA VAL A 97 13.14 3.52 -17.26
C VAL A 97 14.63 3.11 -17.33
N ARG A 98 15.53 4.02 -16.99
CA ARG A 98 16.98 3.77 -17.00
C ARG A 98 17.37 2.64 -16.04
N LEU A 99 16.83 2.69 -14.81
CA LEU A 99 17.19 1.74 -13.76
C LEU A 99 16.60 0.35 -14.01
N THR A 100 15.37 0.26 -14.50
CA THR A 100 14.74 -1.04 -14.82
C THR A 100 15.43 -1.72 -15.99
N LYS A 101 15.87 -0.99 -17.00
CA LYS A 101 16.71 -1.53 -18.07
C LYS A 101 18.03 -2.09 -17.53
N GLN A 102 18.66 -1.36 -16.62
CA GLN A 102 19.94 -1.77 -16.03
C GLN A 102 19.79 -2.99 -15.09
N MET A 103 18.73 -3.03 -14.28
CA MET A 103 18.56 -4.05 -13.25
C MET A 103 17.85 -5.31 -13.76
N PHE A 104 16.85 -5.14 -14.62
CA PHE A 104 15.99 -6.24 -15.09
C PHE A 104 16.16 -6.54 -16.58
N GLY A 105 16.96 -5.74 -17.30
CA GLY A 105 17.17 -5.93 -18.75
C GLY A 105 15.93 -5.63 -19.60
N TRP A 106 14.99 -4.80 -19.10
CA TRP A 106 13.77 -4.45 -19.83
C TRP A 106 14.07 -3.67 -21.09
N LYS A 107 13.31 -3.94 -22.16
CA LYS A 107 13.51 -3.31 -23.47
C LYS A 107 12.88 -1.92 -23.52
N ASP A 108 13.25 -1.14 -24.56
CA ASP A 108 12.73 0.21 -24.78
C ASP A 108 11.22 0.26 -25.00
N ASP A 109 10.64 -0.81 -25.53
CA ASP A 109 9.23 -0.96 -25.85
C ASP A 109 8.44 -1.71 -24.76
N ASP A 110 8.99 -1.83 -23.54
CA ASP A 110 8.29 -2.49 -22.44
C ASP A 110 6.95 -1.78 -22.14
N PRO A 111 5.83 -2.50 -22.10
CA PRO A 111 4.50 -1.92 -21.87
C PRO A 111 4.38 -1.11 -20.57
N LEU A 112 5.15 -1.44 -19.54
CA LEU A 112 5.14 -0.73 -18.26
C LEU A 112 5.59 0.73 -18.39
N TYR A 113 6.40 1.06 -19.42
CA TYR A 113 6.85 2.44 -19.63
C TYR A 113 5.76 3.37 -20.18
N SER A 114 4.63 2.82 -20.62
CA SER A 114 3.45 3.61 -20.99
C SER A 114 2.58 4.03 -19.80
N ALA A 115 2.81 3.45 -18.62
CA ALA A 115 2.07 3.76 -17.42
C ALA A 115 2.56 5.05 -16.75
N ASP A 116 1.73 5.66 -15.91
CA ASP A 116 2.13 6.79 -15.06
C ASP A 116 2.82 6.33 -13.78
N ASN A 117 2.32 5.25 -13.21
CA ASN A 117 2.85 4.61 -12.03
C ASN A 117 2.87 3.08 -12.21
N VAL A 118 3.67 2.44 -11.40
CA VAL A 118 3.74 0.97 -11.34
C VAL A 118 3.71 0.55 -9.87
N ILE A 119 2.84 -0.41 -9.54
CA ILE A 119 2.92 -1.10 -8.26
C ILE A 119 3.81 -2.32 -8.44
N GLU A 120 4.85 -2.40 -7.64
CA GLU A 120 5.66 -3.60 -7.47
C GLU A 120 5.13 -4.41 -6.28
N ILE A 121 4.83 -5.68 -6.47
CA ILE A 121 4.70 -6.65 -5.39
C ILE A 121 6.12 -7.06 -5.00
N ALA A 122 6.66 -6.38 -3.97
CA ALA A 122 8.02 -6.61 -3.51
C ALA A 122 8.12 -7.82 -2.57
N LYS A 123 7.01 -8.16 -1.93
CA LYS A 123 6.87 -9.35 -1.09
C LYS A 123 5.42 -9.81 -1.06
N ASP A 124 5.22 -11.10 -1.22
CA ASP A 124 3.96 -11.81 -1.00
C ASP A 124 4.29 -13.14 -0.33
N ARG A 125 4.03 -13.24 0.99
CA ARG A 125 4.42 -14.41 1.79
C ARG A 125 3.65 -15.65 1.38
N ASP A 126 2.36 -15.51 1.12
CA ASP A 126 1.47 -16.64 0.86
C ASP A 126 1.54 -17.08 -0.61
N GLY A 127 1.54 -16.13 -1.55
CA GLY A 127 1.58 -16.41 -2.99
C GLY A 127 2.99 -16.59 -3.54
N GLY A 128 4.04 -16.18 -2.79
CA GLY A 128 5.44 -16.27 -3.20
C GLY A 128 5.83 -15.35 -4.35
N LEU A 129 5.01 -14.34 -4.66
CA LEU A 129 5.31 -13.36 -5.70
C LEU A 129 6.36 -12.37 -5.24
N GLN A 130 7.34 -12.11 -6.10
CA GLN A 130 8.34 -11.06 -5.95
C GLN A 130 8.64 -10.44 -7.30
N ASP A 131 9.07 -9.17 -7.31
CA ASP A 131 9.40 -8.44 -8.53
C ASP A 131 8.28 -8.50 -9.61
N TYR A 132 7.02 -8.53 -9.15
CA TYR A 132 5.85 -8.53 -10.04
C TYR A 132 5.29 -7.10 -10.14
N PHE A 133 5.14 -6.61 -11.37
CA PHE A 133 4.85 -5.21 -11.66
C PHE A 133 3.49 -5.05 -12.31
N ILE A 134 2.67 -4.14 -11.77
CA ILE A 134 1.32 -3.84 -12.24
C ILE A 134 1.27 -2.38 -12.70
N PRO A 135 0.97 -2.11 -13.99
CA PRO A 135 0.86 -0.76 -14.49
C PRO A 135 -0.38 -0.04 -13.95
N LEU A 136 -0.25 1.26 -13.68
CA LEU A 136 -1.33 2.14 -13.28
C LEU A 136 -1.33 3.41 -14.13
N TYR A 137 -2.51 3.78 -14.61
CA TYR A 137 -2.74 4.91 -15.49
C TYR A 137 -3.53 6.00 -14.76
N TYR A 138 -2.96 7.19 -14.65
CA TYR A 138 -3.55 8.29 -13.89
C TYR A 138 -4.58 9.07 -14.73
N GLU A 139 -5.81 9.12 -14.24
CA GLU A 139 -6.90 9.92 -14.83
C GLU A 139 -6.98 11.27 -14.13
N LYS A 140 -6.64 12.35 -14.86
CA LYS A 140 -6.52 13.71 -14.27
C LYS A 140 -7.85 14.26 -13.73
N GLU A 141 -8.95 13.98 -14.41
CA GLU A 141 -10.28 14.52 -14.09
C GLU A 141 -10.79 13.98 -12.75
N SER A 142 -10.64 12.69 -12.53
CA SER A 142 -11.12 12.00 -11.31
C SER A 142 -10.03 11.77 -10.27
N LYS A 143 -8.76 12.00 -10.64
CA LYS A 143 -7.56 11.70 -9.84
C LYS A 143 -7.43 10.23 -9.45
N ARG A 144 -7.97 9.35 -10.28
CA ARG A 144 -7.91 7.89 -10.09
C ARG A 144 -6.67 7.29 -10.75
N LEU A 145 -6.24 6.18 -10.21
CA LEU A 145 -5.35 5.24 -10.89
C LEU A 145 -6.18 4.10 -11.46
N LYS A 146 -6.01 3.81 -12.74
CA LYS A 146 -6.75 2.81 -13.51
C LYS A 146 -5.81 1.67 -13.91
N ASN A 147 -6.35 0.47 -14.11
CA ASN A 147 -5.56 -0.68 -14.54
C ASN A 147 -5.24 -0.64 -16.06
N SER A 148 -5.99 0.13 -16.83
CA SER A 148 -5.73 0.34 -18.25
C SER A 148 -6.28 1.69 -18.70
N PHE A 149 -5.80 2.21 -19.85
CA PHE A 149 -6.36 3.42 -20.46
C PHE A 149 -7.85 3.25 -20.86
N ALA A 150 -8.24 2.04 -21.26
CA ALA A 150 -9.59 1.73 -21.73
C ALA A 150 -10.58 1.41 -20.59
N GLU A 151 -10.12 1.42 -19.34
CA GLU A 151 -10.98 1.10 -18.21
C GLU A 151 -12.03 2.18 -17.97
N ASN A 152 -13.29 1.83 -18.22
CA ASN A 152 -14.47 2.68 -17.98
C ASN A 152 -15.25 2.16 -16.77
N LYS A 153 -14.65 2.18 -15.58
CA LYS A 153 -15.41 1.92 -14.35
C LYS A 153 -16.35 3.08 -14.08
N ILE A 154 -17.63 2.78 -14.08
CA ILE A 154 -18.67 3.70 -13.63
C ILE A 154 -18.82 3.48 -12.12
N TYR A 155 -18.50 4.52 -11.34
CA TYR A 155 -18.70 4.50 -9.90
C TYR A 155 -20.08 5.02 -9.54
N GLY A 156 -20.64 4.60 -8.41
CA GLY A 156 -21.97 5.00 -7.98
C GLY A 156 -22.21 6.51 -7.86
N TRP A 157 -21.15 7.30 -7.69
CA TRP A 157 -21.22 8.78 -7.68
C TRP A 157 -21.15 9.44 -9.05
N ASN A 158 -20.95 8.70 -10.14
CA ASN A 158 -20.96 9.26 -11.47
C ASN A 158 -22.39 9.61 -11.87
N LYS A 159 -22.66 10.87 -12.18
CA LYS A 159 -24.00 11.40 -12.52
C LYS A 159 -24.68 10.74 -13.73
N GLN A 160 -23.96 9.97 -14.55
CA GLN A 160 -24.47 9.26 -15.70
C GLN A 160 -25.01 7.85 -15.38
N ASN A 161 -25.05 7.49 -14.10
CA ASN A 161 -25.52 6.17 -13.70
C ASN A 161 -27.01 6.24 -13.34
N ASP A 162 -27.88 6.16 -14.35
CA ASP A 162 -29.35 6.16 -14.19
C ASP A 162 -29.87 4.98 -13.35
N GLY A 163 -29.00 4.08 -12.91
CA GLY A 163 -29.29 2.93 -12.05
C GLY A 163 -28.89 3.10 -10.59
N PHE A 164 -28.37 4.26 -10.18
CA PHE A 164 -27.99 4.48 -8.80
C PHE A 164 -29.24 4.76 -7.94
N LYS A 165 -29.66 3.80 -7.14
CA LYS A 165 -30.67 4.02 -6.10
C LYS A 165 -30.07 4.91 -5.02
N SER A 166 -30.76 5.98 -4.63
CA SER A 166 -30.37 6.76 -3.45
C SER A 166 -30.35 5.86 -2.22
N ILE A 167 -29.61 6.26 -1.19
CA ILE A 167 -29.55 5.51 0.10
C ILE A 167 -30.95 5.23 0.64
N ASP A 168 -31.89 6.16 0.42
CA ASP A 168 -33.30 6.04 0.81
C ASP A 168 -34.07 4.96 0.01
N GLN A 169 -33.51 4.46 -1.09
CA GLN A 169 -34.10 3.43 -1.97
C GLN A 169 -33.38 2.08 -1.86
N MET A 170 -32.33 2.01 -1.06
CA MET A 170 -31.67 0.76 -0.75
C MET A 170 -32.44 0.09 0.41
N GLU A 171 -33.11 -1.01 0.12
CA GLU A 171 -33.48 -1.96 1.16
C GLU A 171 -32.19 -2.49 1.78
N ILE A 172 -31.85 -2.00 2.95
CA ILE A 172 -30.71 -2.53 3.73
C ILE A 172 -31.22 -3.84 4.31
N PRO A 173 -30.68 -5.00 3.91
CA PRO A 173 -31.07 -6.27 4.50
C PRO A 173 -30.38 -6.41 5.86
N PHE A 174 -30.89 -5.69 6.86
CA PHE A 174 -30.60 -5.98 8.25
C PHE A 174 -31.82 -6.66 8.84
N ASP A 175 -31.91 -7.95 8.64
CA ASP A 175 -32.62 -8.81 9.57
C ASP A 175 -31.73 -8.94 10.81
N MET A 176 -32.24 -8.41 11.93
CA MET A 176 -31.67 -8.59 13.26
C MET A 176 -31.87 -10.03 13.75
#